data_9a5c500948e39abf8a95e4b8ed9f617d
#
_entry.id   9a5c500948e39abf8a95e4b8ed9f617d
#
_cell.length_a   1.000
_cell.length_b   1.000
_cell.length_c   1.000
_cell.angle_alpha   90.00
_cell.angle_beta   90.00
_cell.angle_gamma   90.00
#
_symmetry.space_group_name_H-M   'P 1'
#
loop_
_entity.id
_entity.type
_entity.pdbx_description
1 polymer ?
#
loop_
_entity_poly.entity_id
_entity_poly.type
_entity_poly.pdbx_seq_one_letter_code
_entity_poly.pdbx_strand_id
1 'polypeptide(L)'
;MLVLGLADRMVGYTGISGWKTLDEQMRSGVKELPELSAKYPTKEVLVGADADFFFAGWNYGMKVGGEVTPETLEPFGIKVYELTESCSHVMSKDKASISDMYTDLLNLGTIFNVEDRAQTLVSGYKADLQNFKASLKTDSESLRVFVYDSGEDSPFTAGRYAMPTALIEAAGGMNIMDDFQKSWGTVTWEEVIERDPHVIVIINYGNVTAEQKR
;
A
#
# COMPACT_ATOMS: atom_id res chain seq x y z
N MET A 1 0.32 1.58 11.65
CA MET A 1 0.93 1.67 12.99
C MET A 1 0.87 3.10 13.54
N LEU A 2 1.54 4.10 12.96
CA LEU A 2 1.61 5.48 13.49
C LEU A 2 0.24 6.13 13.72
N VAL A 3 -0.69 6.03 12.75
CA VAL A 3 -2.05 6.58 12.87
C VAL A 3 -2.85 5.96 14.03
N LEU A 4 -2.51 4.73 14.41
CA LEU A 4 -3.05 4.03 15.56
C LEU A 4 -2.32 4.37 16.87
N GLY A 5 -1.32 5.26 16.83
CA GLY A 5 -0.53 5.70 17.99
C GLY A 5 0.34 4.61 18.59
N LEU A 6 0.85 3.73 17.76
CA LEU A 6 1.64 2.57 18.16
C LEU A 6 3.15 2.77 17.91
N ALA A 7 3.62 4.03 17.86
CA ALA A 7 5.05 4.32 17.62
C ALA A 7 5.95 3.69 18.69
N ASP A 8 5.56 3.77 19.95
CA ASP A 8 6.26 3.19 21.10
C ASP A 8 6.25 1.64 21.17
N ARG A 9 5.43 1.01 20.31
CA ARG A 9 5.38 -0.44 20.14
C ARG A 9 6.22 -0.92 18.94
N MET A 10 6.85 0.01 18.21
CA MET A 10 7.65 -0.30 17.04
C MET A 10 9.13 -0.33 17.40
N VAL A 11 9.81 -1.43 17.10
CA VAL A 11 11.27 -1.56 17.25
C VAL A 11 12.04 -0.93 16.09
N GLY A 12 11.36 -0.66 14.98
CA GLY A 12 11.93 0.00 13.80
C GLY A 12 11.10 -0.20 12.55
N TYR A 13 11.65 0.23 11.43
CA TYR A 13 11.01 0.11 10.12
C TYR A 13 12.01 -0.32 9.04
N THR A 14 11.49 -0.78 7.90
CA THR A 14 12.28 -1.17 6.74
C THR A 14 11.60 -0.68 5.45
N GLY A 15 12.40 -0.48 4.39
CA GLY A 15 11.90 -0.30 3.02
C GLY A 15 11.17 1.02 2.74
N ILE A 16 11.31 2.06 3.57
CA ILE A 16 10.76 3.38 3.28
C ILE A 16 11.68 4.09 2.29
N SER A 17 11.21 4.23 1.04
CA SER A 17 11.96 4.86 -0.05
C SER A 17 11.92 6.39 0.02
N GLY A 18 12.51 6.93 1.09
CA GLY A 18 12.61 8.38 1.30
C GLY A 18 11.40 8.99 2.02
N TRP A 19 11.59 10.21 2.48
CA TRP A 19 10.66 10.92 3.38
C TRP A 19 9.60 11.73 2.67
N LYS A 20 9.74 11.97 1.36
CA LYS A 20 8.84 12.84 0.60
C LYS A 20 7.42 12.29 0.42
N THR A 21 7.24 10.99 0.62
CA THR A 21 5.94 10.31 0.52
C THR A 21 5.11 10.40 1.81
N LEU A 22 5.70 10.89 2.88
CA LEU A 22 5.05 11.02 4.19
C LEU A 22 4.68 12.47 4.47
N ASP A 23 3.51 12.70 5.06
CA ASP A 23 3.18 14.00 5.65
C ASP A 23 4.09 14.32 6.84
N GLU A 24 4.06 15.56 7.35
CA GLU A 24 4.97 16.00 8.39
C GLU A 24 4.76 15.24 9.72
N GLN A 25 3.53 14.91 10.07
CA GLN A 25 3.22 14.17 11.29
C GLN A 25 3.76 12.74 11.23
N MET A 26 3.51 12.03 10.11
CA MET A 26 4.05 10.68 9.89
C MET A 26 5.56 10.68 9.83
N ARG A 27 6.14 11.67 9.15
CA ARG A 27 7.59 11.86 9.04
C ARG A 27 8.24 12.04 10.41
N SER A 28 7.65 12.83 11.30
CA SER A 28 8.14 12.99 12.67
C SER A 28 8.12 11.68 13.44
N GLY A 29 7.02 10.92 13.38
CA GLY A 29 6.91 9.62 14.04
C GLY A 29 7.91 8.57 13.55
N VAL A 30 8.20 8.55 12.24
CA VAL A 30 9.17 7.60 11.69
C VAL A 30 10.62 8.00 12.02
N LYS A 31 10.95 9.29 12.07
CA LYS A 31 12.31 9.77 12.40
C LYS A 31 12.82 9.34 13.78
N GLU A 32 11.90 9.12 14.73
CA GLU A 32 12.23 8.66 16.08
C GLU A 32 12.53 7.15 16.13
N LEU A 33 12.24 6.42 15.04
CA LEU A 33 12.40 4.96 14.95
C LEU A 33 13.69 4.62 14.20
N PRO A 34 14.40 3.54 14.58
CA PRO A 34 15.57 3.07 13.83
C PRO A 34 15.15 2.52 12.47
N GLU A 35 15.88 2.89 11.43
CA GLU A 35 15.81 2.22 10.13
C GLU A 35 16.62 0.93 10.20
N LEU A 36 15.93 -0.20 10.25
CA LEU A 36 16.56 -1.54 10.36
C LEU A 36 17.12 -1.99 9.01
N SER A 37 16.53 -1.58 7.92
CA SER A 37 16.98 -1.83 6.54
C SER A 37 16.41 -0.80 5.58
N ALA A 38 17.25 -0.28 4.69
CA ALA A 38 16.84 0.63 3.62
C ALA A 38 15.98 -0.06 2.53
N LYS A 39 16.00 -1.39 2.48
CA LYS A 39 15.20 -2.23 1.59
C LYS A 39 14.30 -3.16 2.41
N TYR A 40 13.75 -4.17 1.78
CA TYR A 40 13.00 -5.21 2.48
C TYR A 40 13.89 -5.94 3.49
N PRO A 41 13.33 -6.38 4.64
CA PRO A 41 14.12 -7.03 5.67
C PRO A 41 14.52 -8.45 5.26
N THR A 42 15.66 -8.91 5.80
CA THR A 42 15.99 -10.34 5.88
C THR A 42 15.51 -10.91 7.21
N LYS A 43 15.53 -12.23 7.35
CA LYS A 43 15.25 -12.88 8.66
C LYS A 43 16.18 -12.39 9.76
N GLU A 44 17.48 -12.29 9.44
CA GLU A 44 18.51 -11.85 10.39
C GLU A 44 18.22 -10.43 10.91
N VAL A 45 17.74 -9.55 10.05
CA VAL A 45 17.34 -8.18 10.43
C VAL A 45 16.18 -8.21 11.42
N LEU A 46 15.15 -9.00 11.14
CA LEU A 46 13.97 -9.09 12.02
C LEU A 46 14.29 -9.75 13.36
N VAL A 47 15.05 -10.85 13.34
CA VAL A 47 15.50 -11.55 14.55
C VAL A 47 16.47 -10.66 15.36
N GLY A 48 17.40 -9.98 14.69
CA GLY A 48 18.37 -9.08 15.33
C GLY A 48 17.74 -7.85 15.97
N ALA A 49 16.55 -7.46 15.53
CA ALA A 49 15.75 -6.37 16.12
C ALA A 49 14.92 -6.83 17.33
N ASP A 50 14.99 -8.12 17.71
CA ASP A 50 14.17 -8.71 18.78
C ASP A 50 12.66 -8.47 18.58
N ALA A 51 12.23 -8.53 17.32
CA ALA A 51 10.84 -8.33 16.97
C ALA A 51 10.00 -9.59 17.28
N ASP A 52 8.84 -9.44 17.86
CA ASP A 52 7.85 -10.49 18.08
C ASP A 52 6.69 -10.45 17.06
N PHE A 53 6.59 -9.33 16.34
CA PHE A 53 5.56 -9.11 15.34
C PHE A 53 6.12 -8.37 14.13
N PHE A 54 5.82 -8.87 12.94
CA PHE A 54 6.16 -8.24 11.67
C PHE A 54 4.90 -7.81 10.92
N PHE A 55 4.69 -6.50 10.83
CA PHE A 55 3.67 -5.93 9.96
C PHE A 55 4.26 -5.83 8.56
N ALA A 56 3.91 -6.77 7.72
CA ALA A 56 4.42 -6.88 6.37
C ALA A 56 3.61 -6.02 5.40
N GLY A 57 4.33 -5.27 4.60
CA GLY A 57 3.76 -4.60 3.46
C GLY A 57 3.47 -5.58 2.32
N TRP A 58 3.61 -5.12 1.10
CA TRP A 58 3.37 -5.90 -0.10
C TRP A 58 4.28 -7.15 -0.15
N ASN A 59 3.68 -8.33 -0.35
CA ASN A 59 4.38 -9.63 -0.44
C ASN A 59 5.36 -9.88 0.72
N TYR A 60 4.93 -9.68 1.95
CA TYR A 60 5.78 -9.81 3.14
C TYR A 60 7.00 -8.89 3.12
N GLY A 61 6.94 -7.80 2.36
CA GLY A 61 8.07 -6.94 2.12
C GLY A 61 9.12 -7.53 1.15
N MET A 62 8.81 -8.63 0.47
CA MET A 62 9.67 -9.28 -0.53
C MET A 62 8.83 -9.84 -1.67
N LYS A 63 8.80 -11.16 -1.83
CA LYS A 63 7.97 -11.89 -2.78
C LYS A 63 7.49 -13.19 -2.17
N VAL A 64 6.36 -13.68 -2.63
CA VAL A 64 5.80 -14.98 -2.23
C VAL A 64 6.83 -16.10 -2.45
N GLY A 65 6.99 -16.96 -1.46
CA GLY A 65 8.01 -18.02 -1.46
C GLY A 65 9.44 -17.53 -1.25
N GLY A 66 9.61 -16.27 -0.85
CA GLY A 66 10.91 -15.71 -0.48
C GLY A 66 11.39 -16.16 0.89
N GLU A 67 12.44 -15.53 1.37
CA GLU A 67 13.08 -15.87 2.65
C GLU A 67 12.24 -15.44 3.86
N VAL A 68 11.51 -14.32 3.76
CA VAL A 68 10.67 -13.78 4.83
C VAL A 68 9.21 -14.14 4.53
N THR A 69 8.68 -15.10 5.27
CA THR A 69 7.28 -15.54 5.22
C THR A 69 6.81 -15.91 6.63
N PRO A 70 5.50 -16.05 6.88
CA PRO A 70 4.99 -16.52 8.17
C PRO A 70 5.67 -17.81 8.62
N GLU A 71 5.84 -18.79 7.72
CA GLU A 71 6.41 -20.11 8.03
C GLU A 71 7.91 -20.03 8.38
N THR A 72 8.64 -19.14 7.70
CA THR A 72 10.09 -18.99 7.95
C THR A 72 10.39 -18.16 9.19
N LEU A 73 9.46 -17.37 9.69
CA LEU A 73 9.58 -16.53 10.89
C LEU A 73 8.99 -17.19 12.14
N GLU A 74 8.07 -18.14 11.99
CA GLU A 74 7.44 -18.84 13.11
C GLU A 74 8.45 -19.50 14.08
N PRO A 75 9.55 -20.17 13.61
CA PRO A 75 10.55 -20.76 14.51
C PRO A 75 11.25 -19.76 15.42
N PHE A 76 11.23 -18.47 15.08
CA PHE A 76 11.79 -17.37 15.85
C PHE A 76 10.75 -16.66 16.73
N GLY A 77 9.52 -17.14 16.76
CA GLY A 77 8.42 -16.55 17.54
C GLY A 77 7.84 -15.29 16.93
N ILE A 78 8.26 -14.89 15.73
CA ILE A 78 7.80 -13.67 15.06
C ILE A 78 6.48 -13.96 14.34
N LYS A 79 5.40 -13.29 14.75
CA LYS A 79 4.09 -13.37 14.08
C LYS A 79 4.05 -12.37 12.93
N VAL A 80 3.37 -12.75 11.85
CA VAL A 80 3.27 -11.92 10.63
C VAL A 80 1.83 -11.50 10.39
N TYR A 81 1.64 -10.23 10.11
CA TYR A 81 0.41 -9.69 9.54
C TYR A 81 0.73 -9.04 8.20
N GLU A 82 0.16 -9.56 7.13
CA GLU A 82 0.31 -9.01 5.79
C GLU A 82 -0.87 -8.11 5.43
N LEU A 83 -0.61 -6.99 4.73
CA LEU A 83 -1.67 -6.15 4.20
C LEU A 83 -2.68 -6.95 3.39
N THR A 84 -3.98 -6.75 3.67
CA THR A 84 -5.09 -7.44 2.98
C THR A 84 -5.03 -7.25 1.46
N GLU A 85 -4.55 -6.10 0.99
CA GLU A 85 -4.31 -5.86 -0.43
C GLU A 85 -3.37 -6.90 -1.05
N SER A 86 -2.30 -7.25 -0.35
CA SER A 86 -1.27 -8.20 -0.82
C SER A 86 -1.70 -9.66 -0.82
N CYS A 87 -2.75 -10.01 -0.08
CA CYS A 87 -3.15 -11.40 0.15
C CYS A 87 -3.82 -12.09 -1.06
N SER A 88 -3.83 -11.49 -2.23
CA SER A 88 -4.39 -12.08 -3.46
C SER A 88 -3.78 -13.43 -3.86
N HIS A 89 -2.59 -13.76 -3.34
CA HIS A 89 -1.91 -15.05 -3.56
C HIS A 89 -2.41 -16.18 -2.64
N VAL A 90 -3.09 -15.86 -1.54
CA VAL A 90 -3.63 -16.84 -0.56
C VAL A 90 -5.14 -16.73 -0.38
N MET A 91 -5.76 -15.63 -0.84
CA MET A 91 -7.18 -15.37 -0.75
C MET A 91 -7.79 -15.21 -2.13
N SER A 92 -8.99 -15.77 -2.34
CA SER A 92 -9.78 -15.42 -3.53
C SER A 92 -10.27 -13.98 -3.38
N LYS A 93 -9.88 -13.13 -4.31
CA LYS A 93 -10.18 -11.70 -4.31
C LYS A 93 -10.60 -11.27 -5.71
N ASP A 94 -11.70 -10.54 -5.80
CA ASP A 94 -12.15 -10.01 -7.10
C ASP A 94 -11.29 -8.81 -7.52
N LYS A 95 -11.08 -7.85 -6.61
CA LYS A 95 -10.24 -6.67 -6.81
C LYS A 95 -9.81 -6.04 -5.48
N ALA A 96 -8.85 -5.10 -5.53
CA ALA A 96 -8.52 -4.26 -4.39
C ALA A 96 -9.69 -3.35 -4.02
N SER A 97 -9.82 -3.03 -2.74
CA SER A 97 -10.89 -2.19 -2.20
C SER A 97 -10.36 -1.30 -1.08
N ILE A 98 -10.91 -0.10 -0.95
CA ILE A 98 -10.67 0.76 0.23
C ILE A 98 -11.03 0.02 1.53
N SER A 99 -11.99 -0.92 1.47
CA SER A 99 -12.35 -1.77 2.61
C SER A 99 -11.19 -2.65 3.10
N ASP A 100 -10.23 -2.97 2.25
CA ASP A 100 -9.04 -3.74 2.65
C ASP A 100 -8.22 -2.95 3.68
N MET A 101 -7.99 -1.66 3.42
CA MET A 101 -7.32 -0.77 4.36
C MET A 101 -8.09 -0.63 5.68
N TYR A 102 -9.43 -0.54 5.63
CA TYR A 102 -10.24 -0.49 6.85
C TYR A 102 -10.11 -1.79 7.66
N THR A 103 -10.10 -2.93 6.97
CA THR A 103 -9.90 -4.24 7.60
C THR A 103 -8.54 -4.31 8.30
N ASP A 104 -7.47 -3.86 7.63
CA ASP A 104 -6.13 -3.83 8.21
C ASP A 104 -6.06 -2.96 9.46
N LEU A 105 -6.66 -1.77 9.43
CA LEU A 105 -6.69 -0.87 10.60
C LEU A 105 -7.45 -1.49 11.78
N LEU A 106 -8.60 -2.13 11.53
CA LEU A 106 -9.39 -2.76 12.58
C LEU A 106 -8.67 -3.99 13.16
N ASN A 107 -8.07 -4.82 12.31
CA ASN A 107 -7.31 -6.00 12.73
C ASN A 107 -6.10 -5.60 13.59
N LEU A 108 -5.33 -4.59 13.15
CA LEU A 108 -4.23 -4.04 13.94
C LEU A 108 -4.74 -3.41 15.26
N GLY A 109 -5.91 -2.77 15.23
CA GLY A 109 -6.58 -2.28 16.42
C GLY A 109 -6.80 -3.40 17.45
N THR A 110 -7.33 -4.54 17.01
CA THR A 110 -7.56 -5.71 17.85
C THR A 110 -6.25 -6.35 18.33
N ILE A 111 -5.28 -6.54 17.43
CA ILE A 111 -3.98 -7.15 17.77
C ILE A 111 -3.26 -6.36 18.86
N PHE A 112 -3.35 -5.03 18.83
CA PHE A 112 -2.64 -4.15 19.75
C PHE A 112 -3.51 -3.56 20.88
N ASN A 113 -4.78 -4.02 21.05
CA ASN A 113 -5.75 -3.56 22.04
C ASN A 113 -6.00 -2.02 21.98
N VAL A 114 -6.20 -1.51 20.78
CA VAL A 114 -6.55 -0.11 20.49
C VAL A 114 -7.78 0.00 19.58
N GLU A 115 -8.76 -0.89 19.79
CA GLU A 115 -9.96 -1.04 18.96
C GLU A 115 -10.75 0.26 18.84
N ASP A 116 -10.98 0.97 19.93
CA ASP A 116 -11.74 2.23 19.94
C ASP A 116 -11.09 3.27 19.03
N ARG A 117 -9.76 3.34 19.06
CA ARG A 117 -8.99 4.23 18.19
C ARG A 117 -9.10 3.82 16.73
N ALA A 118 -8.98 2.54 16.45
CA ALA A 118 -9.12 2.01 15.09
C ALA A 118 -10.52 2.25 14.54
N GLN A 119 -11.57 2.02 15.33
CA GLN A 119 -12.96 2.26 14.94
C GLN A 119 -13.23 3.75 14.68
N THR A 120 -12.72 4.63 15.53
CA THR A 120 -12.85 6.10 15.38
C THR A 120 -12.18 6.53 14.06
N LEU A 121 -10.97 6.05 13.79
CA LEU A 121 -10.21 6.38 12.59
C LEU A 121 -10.94 5.89 11.32
N VAL A 122 -11.37 4.63 11.31
CA VAL A 122 -12.10 4.05 10.16
C VAL A 122 -13.44 4.74 9.95
N SER A 123 -14.15 5.10 11.01
CA SER A 123 -15.41 5.84 10.91
C SER A 123 -15.20 7.24 10.30
N GLY A 124 -14.13 7.92 10.70
CA GLY A 124 -13.73 9.19 10.09
C GLY A 124 -13.43 9.06 8.59
N TYR A 125 -12.60 8.13 8.21
CA TYR A 125 -12.28 7.90 6.78
C TYR A 125 -13.51 7.52 5.94
N LYS A 126 -14.44 6.73 6.50
CA LYS A 126 -15.70 6.42 5.81
C LYS A 126 -16.58 7.66 5.62
N ALA A 127 -16.67 8.51 6.63
CA ALA A 127 -17.42 9.77 6.54
C ALA A 127 -16.80 10.72 5.50
N ASP A 128 -15.48 10.88 5.52
CA ASP A 128 -14.75 11.71 4.56
C ASP A 128 -14.94 11.22 3.14
N LEU A 129 -14.83 9.91 2.90
CA LEU A 129 -15.07 9.31 1.59
C LEU A 129 -16.52 9.49 1.13
N GLN A 130 -17.48 9.36 2.05
CA GLN A 130 -18.90 9.59 1.73
C GLN A 130 -19.17 11.04 1.36
N ASN A 131 -18.64 11.99 2.12
CA ASN A 131 -18.74 13.42 1.83
C ASN A 131 -18.09 13.77 0.49
N PHE A 132 -16.92 13.21 0.21
CA PHE A 132 -16.24 13.38 -1.07
C PHE A 132 -17.11 12.86 -2.23
N LYS A 133 -17.62 11.62 -2.12
CA LYS A 133 -18.49 11.03 -3.15
C LYS A 133 -19.74 11.85 -3.38
N ALA A 134 -20.33 12.43 -2.33
CA ALA A 134 -21.51 13.31 -2.47
C ALA A 134 -21.19 14.63 -3.20
N SER A 135 -19.92 15.06 -3.20
CA SER A 135 -19.47 16.26 -3.92
C SER A 135 -19.14 16.02 -5.41
N LEU A 136 -19.02 14.74 -5.82
CA LEU A 136 -18.75 14.41 -7.22
C LEU A 136 -19.98 14.71 -8.09
N LYS A 137 -19.73 15.25 -9.29
CA LYS A 137 -20.80 15.46 -10.28
C LYS A 137 -21.21 14.11 -10.87
N THR A 138 -22.47 13.76 -10.76
CA THR A 138 -23.02 12.48 -11.22
C THR A 138 -23.14 12.34 -12.75
N ASP A 139 -23.09 13.45 -13.48
CA ASP A 139 -23.33 13.47 -14.93
C ASP A 139 -22.04 13.53 -15.78
N SER A 140 -20.87 13.35 -15.16
CA SER A 140 -19.61 13.32 -15.89
C SER A 140 -19.20 11.89 -16.25
N GLU A 141 -18.71 11.69 -17.47
CA GLU A 141 -18.05 10.44 -17.86
C GLU A 141 -16.87 10.14 -16.93
N SER A 142 -16.73 8.89 -16.51
CA SER A 142 -15.60 8.46 -15.68
C SER A 142 -14.28 8.70 -16.40
N LEU A 143 -13.36 9.39 -15.75
CA LEU A 143 -12.02 9.62 -16.30
C LEU A 143 -11.24 8.30 -16.36
N ARG A 144 -10.67 8.02 -17.54
CA ARG A 144 -9.71 6.92 -17.73
C ARG A 144 -8.36 7.34 -17.18
N VAL A 145 -7.85 6.59 -16.21
CA VAL A 145 -6.62 6.93 -15.47
C VAL A 145 -5.59 5.83 -15.67
N PHE A 146 -4.36 6.22 -15.99
CA PHE A 146 -3.21 5.35 -15.99
C PHE A 146 -2.32 5.65 -14.78
N VAL A 147 -1.84 4.61 -14.09
CA VAL A 147 -0.88 4.76 -12.98
C VAL A 147 0.51 4.43 -13.49
N TYR A 148 1.40 5.41 -13.50
CA TYR A 148 2.79 5.21 -13.90
C TYR A 148 3.70 5.22 -12.66
N ASP A 149 4.30 4.08 -12.36
CA ASP A 149 5.25 3.93 -11.26
C ASP A 149 6.69 4.17 -11.73
N SER A 150 7.12 3.40 -12.71
CA SER A 150 8.49 3.39 -13.24
C SER A 150 8.54 2.65 -14.58
N GLY A 151 9.75 2.53 -15.17
CA GLY A 151 10.00 1.76 -16.38
C GLY A 151 9.82 2.59 -17.66
N GLU A 152 10.93 3.06 -18.25
CA GLU A 152 10.93 3.90 -19.45
C GLU A 152 10.47 3.11 -20.69
N ASP A 153 11.07 1.96 -20.95
CA ASP A 153 10.74 1.13 -22.12
C ASP A 153 9.42 0.35 -21.96
N SER A 154 9.10 -0.03 -20.74
CA SER A 154 7.89 -0.78 -20.42
C SER A 154 7.38 -0.36 -19.07
N PRO A 155 6.24 0.35 -18.99
CA PRO A 155 5.78 0.95 -17.76
C PRO A 155 5.35 -0.09 -16.73
N PHE A 156 5.81 0.10 -15.48
CA PHE A 156 5.34 -0.62 -14.32
C PHE A 156 4.14 0.10 -13.74
N THR A 157 3.04 -0.62 -13.54
CA THR A 157 1.73 -0.04 -13.24
C THR A 157 0.93 -0.86 -12.25
N ALA A 158 -0.07 -0.22 -11.68
CA ALA A 158 -1.06 -0.84 -10.80
C ALA A 158 -2.16 -1.54 -11.59
N GLY A 159 -2.38 -2.81 -11.32
CA GLY A 159 -3.47 -3.60 -11.87
C GLY A 159 -4.67 -3.72 -10.93
N ARG A 160 -5.50 -4.74 -11.18
CA ARG A 160 -6.77 -5.00 -10.50
C ARG A 160 -6.68 -5.13 -8.97
N TYR A 161 -5.58 -5.70 -8.46
CA TYR A 161 -5.40 -6.00 -7.05
C TYR A 161 -4.55 -4.96 -6.31
N ALA A 162 -4.30 -3.79 -6.90
CA ALA A 162 -3.53 -2.72 -6.30
C ALA A 162 -4.41 -1.61 -5.72
N MET A 163 -4.03 -1.06 -4.58
CA MET A 163 -4.76 0.03 -3.91
C MET A 163 -4.98 1.28 -4.79
N PRO A 164 -4.07 1.69 -5.70
CA PRO A 164 -4.35 2.78 -6.62
C PRO A 164 -5.61 2.57 -7.46
N THR A 165 -5.92 1.33 -7.88
CA THR A 165 -7.16 1.03 -8.61
C THR A 165 -8.39 1.31 -7.74
N ALA A 166 -8.37 0.89 -6.48
CA ALA A 166 -9.45 1.17 -5.52
C ALA A 166 -9.60 2.67 -5.24
N LEU A 167 -8.50 3.42 -5.16
CA LEU A 167 -8.51 4.88 -4.95
C LEU A 167 -9.10 5.62 -6.16
N ILE A 168 -8.72 5.23 -7.39
CA ILE A 168 -9.24 5.80 -8.64
C ILE A 168 -10.75 5.57 -8.72
N GLU A 169 -11.23 4.35 -8.46
CA GLU A 169 -12.66 4.04 -8.44
C GLU A 169 -13.41 4.84 -7.35
N ALA A 170 -12.83 4.95 -6.17
CA ALA A 170 -13.41 5.74 -5.08
C ALA A 170 -13.51 7.23 -5.45
N ALA A 171 -12.60 7.72 -6.30
CA ALA A 171 -12.62 9.09 -6.84
C ALA A 171 -13.54 9.26 -8.04
N GLY A 172 -14.24 8.21 -8.50
CA GLY A 172 -15.15 8.26 -9.65
C GLY A 172 -14.47 8.08 -11.00
N GLY A 173 -13.18 7.69 -11.02
CA GLY A 173 -12.44 7.34 -12.22
C GLY A 173 -12.43 5.84 -12.50
N MET A 174 -11.74 5.46 -13.57
CA MET A 174 -11.48 4.07 -13.96
C MET A 174 -10.00 3.90 -14.26
N ASN A 175 -9.35 2.93 -13.60
CA ASN A 175 -8.00 2.55 -13.99
C ASN A 175 -8.06 1.81 -15.31
N ILE A 176 -7.32 2.28 -16.33
CA ILE A 176 -7.31 1.61 -17.64
C ILE A 176 -6.71 0.19 -17.60
N MET A 177 -6.07 -0.18 -16.49
CA MET A 177 -5.50 -1.51 -16.24
C MET A 177 -6.28 -2.29 -15.17
N ASP A 178 -7.58 -2.02 -14.99
CA ASP A 178 -8.43 -2.71 -14.00
C ASP A 178 -8.74 -4.17 -14.38
N ASP A 179 -8.51 -4.57 -15.64
CA ASP A 179 -8.56 -5.94 -16.14
C ASP A 179 -7.24 -6.72 -15.99
N PHE A 180 -6.14 -6.02 -15.67
CA PHE A 180 -4.85 -6.65 -15.46
C PHE A 180 -4.82 -7.42 -14.14
N GLN A 181 -4.84 -8.76 -14.23
CA GLN A 181 -5.02 -9.71 -13.11
C GLN A 181 -3.78 -9.81 -12.21
N LYS A 182 -3.21 -8.66 -11.82
CA LYS A 182 -2.07 -8.53 -10.91
C LYS A 182 -2.30 -7.36 -9.97
N SER A 183 -1.53 -7.32 -8.88
CA SER A 183 -1.42 -6.12 -8.06
C SER A 183 -0.57 -5.08 -8.79
N TRP A 184 0.67 -5.42 -9.06
CA TRP A 184 1.60 -4.59 -9.83
C TRP A 184 2.27 -5.40 -10.92
N GLY A 185 2.62 -4.76 -12.04
CA GLY A 185 3.33 -5.43 -13.12
C GLY A 185 3.64 -4.51 -14.29
N THR A 186 4.39 -5.05 -15.22
CA THR A 186 4.81 -4.36 -16.44
C THR A 186 3.79 -4.60 -17.55
N VAL A 187 3.48 -3.55 -18.29
CA VAL A 187 2.66 -3.53 -19.49
C VAL A 187 3.46 -2.87 -20.64
N THR A 188 2.87 -2.70 -21.81
CA THR A 188 3.53 -1.99 -22.92
C THR A 188 2.95 -0.59 -23.10
N TRP A 189 3.74 0.32 -23.68
CA TRP A 189 3.25 1.65 -24.03
C TRP A 189 2.16 1.60 -25.10
N GLU A 190 2.21 0.61 -25.98
CA GLU A 190 1.17 0.37 -27.00
C GLU A 190 -0.18 0.10 -26.34
N GLU A 191 -0.23 -0.76 -25.29
CA GLU A 191 -1.45 -1.00 -24.52
C GLU A 191 -1.97 0.27 -23.84
N VAL A 192 -1.08 1.11 -23.31
CA VAL A 192 -1.45 2.37 -22.67
C VAL A 192 -2.05 3.33 -23.69
N ILE A 193 -1.43 3.45 -24.87
CA ILE A 193 -1.90 4.32 -25.97
C ILE A 193 -3.26 3.83 -26.49
N GLU A 194 -3.43 2.52 -26.71
CA GLU A 194 -4.69 1.94 -27.18
C GLU A 194 -5.85 2.20 -26.24
N ARG A 195 -5.59 2.16 -24.92
CA ARG A 195 -6.59 2.42 -23.87
C ARG A 195 -6.86 3.90 -23.62
N ASP A 196 -6.11 4.78 -24.24
CA ASP A 196 -6.29 6.24 -24.32
C ASP A 196 -6.65 6.90 -22.98
N PRO A 197 -5.73 6.94 -21.98
CA PRO A 197 -6.00 7.55 -20.68
C PRO A 197 -6.19 9.06 -20.78
N HIS A 198 -7.17 9.60 -20.05
CA HIS A 198 -7.36 11.05 -19.90
C HIS A 198 -6.36 11.66 -18.90
N VAL A 199 -5.89 10.84 -17.93
CA VAL A 199 -5.03 11.27 -16.83
C VAL A 199 -3.95 10.22 -16.58
N ILE A 200 -2.72 10.67 -16.38
CA ILE A 200 -1.61 9.84 -15.92
C ILE A 200 -1.24 10.28 -14.50
N VAL A 201 -1.37 9.35 -13.55
CA VAL A 201 -0.92 9.54 -12.16
C VAL A 201 0.48 8.98 -12.02
N ILE A 202 1.45 9.85 -11.75
CA ILE A 202 2.85 9.48 -11.55
C ILE A 202 3.11 9.22 -10.06
N ILE A 203 3.55 8.02 -9.72
CA ILE A 203 3.94 7.68 -8.35
C ILE A 203 5.28 8.34 -8.03
N ASN A 204 5.25 9.31 -7.12
CA ASN A 204 6.41 10.12 -6.76
C ASN A 204 7.04 9.65 -5.45
N TYR A 205 8.02 8.74 -5.52
CA TYR A 205 8.78 8.25 -4.37
C TYR A 205 10.28 8.12 -4.71
N GLY A 206 11.09 7.75 -3.71
CA GLY A 206 12.53 7.55 -3.90
C GLY A 206 13.26 8.83 -4.32
N ASN A 207 14.35 8.69 -5.05
CA ASN A 207 15.22 9.80 -5.46
C ASN A 207 14.87 10.40 -6.83
N VAL A 208 14.06 9.69 -7.63
CA VAL A 208 13.60 10.16 -8.94
C VAL A 208 12.41 11.10 -8.76
N THR A 209 12.46 12.27 -9.37
CA THR A 209 11.35 13.23 -9.31
C THR A 209 10.25 12.90 -10.32
N ALA A 210 9.04 13.44 -10.12
CA ALA A 210 7.97 13.31 -11.09
C ALA A 210 8.32 13.94 -12.45
N GLU A 211 9.14 15.03 -12.46
CA GLU A 211 9.64 15.64 -13.70
C GLU A 211 10.60 14.74 -14.46
N GLN A 212 11.44 13.97 -13.74
CA GLN A 212 12.34 13.00 -14.37
C GLN A 212 11.61 11.74 -14.87
N LYS A 213 10.41 11.49 -14.37
CA LYS A 213 9.55 10.38 -14.82
C LYS A 213 8.64 10.77 -16.00
N ARG A 214 8.56 12.04 -16.35
CA ARG A 214 7.80 12.57 -17.49
C ARG A 214 8.55 12.38 -18.81
#